data_e8a1ec4884c82282ea6ff00df4bccba7
#
_entry.id   e8a1ec4884c82282ea6ff00df4bccba7
#
_cell.length_a   1.000
_cell.length_b   1.000
_cell.length_c   1.000
_cell.angle_alpha   90.00
_cell.angle_beta   90.00
_cell.angle_gamma   90.00
#
_symmetry.space_group_name_H-M   'P 1'
#
loop_
_entity.id
_entity.type
_entity.pdbx_description
1 polymer ?
#
loop_
_entity_poly.entity_id
_entity_poly.type
_entity_poly.pdbx_seq_one_letter_code
_entity_poly.pdbx_strand_id
1 'polypeptide(L)'
;MAVDGVRIRLSDLFALDQHAPPASISTVRLLQHFQSIASTTLGDSTVQHVMSSHVAHNSWSQPYTMHMLLAVSSAHLKRLSLASITPEASRRSSLAEAEHWHNGLALYRAALASRSTAHNVDALIGTTFLSVIFAFALEDQIPADAFLTNYDEAVAHALSPLAAGSGILALDQAMSMQSAVAWMPVLRKGNDRVGTYTDQSPGTTGLPPAFVRLCGVDRQSCAVNNGYHSILRLLAPLLRLERSVEHFTKLIAFGGRTFGLFRPLLRKRDARALLLLAYWIALLRQLDQWWLNVRVRSSCAAIVTYLRTVGDPGVEALLAFPASGGEGGYEYLWDSPVEE
;
A
#
# COMPACT_ATOMS: atom_id res chain seq x y z
N MET A 1 14.41 8.44 -34.47
CA MET A 1 13.41 7.37 -34.71
C MET A 1 12.33 7.55 -33.65
N ALA A 2 11.18 8.05 -34.08
CA ALA A 2 10.01 8.23 -33.23
C ALA A 2 9.46 6.82 -32.90
N VAL A 3 9.40 6.47 -31.62
CA VAL A 3 8.67 5.29 -31.16
C VAL A 3 7.20 5.69 -31.21
N ASP A 4 6.48 5.23 -32.23
CA ASP A 4 5.04 5.37 -32.34
C ASP A 4 4.41 4.81 -31.05
N GLY A 5 3.86 5.70 -30.23
CA GLY A 5 3.07 5.32 -29.07
C GLY A 5 1.87 4.50 -29.55
N VAL A 6 1.85 3.21 -29.22
CA VAL A 6 0.72 2.31 -29.50
C VAL A 6 -0.49 2.85 -28.74
N ARG A 7 -1.35 3.61 -29.42
CA ARG A 7 -2.65 4.01 -28.88
C ARG A 7 -3.59 2.80 -28.96
N ILE A 8 -4.09 2.37 -27.82
CA ILE A 8 -5.16 1.37 -27.77
C ILE A 8 -6.39 1.99 -28.47
N ARG A 9 -6.82 1.40 -29.54
CA ARG A 9 -8.06 1.82 -30.27
C ARG A 9 -9.27 1.15 -29.62
N LEU A 10 -10.44 1.75 -29.79
CA LEU A 10 -11.71 1.10 -29.39
C LEU A 10 -11.84 -0.30 -29.99
N SER A 11 -11.36 -0.50 -31.24
CA SER A 11 -11.27 -1.83 -31.87
C SER A 11 -10.45 -2.83 -31.09
N ASP A 12 -9.38 -2.40 -30.43
CA ASP A 12 -8.49 -3.28 -29.65
C ASP A 12 -9.16 -3.69 -28.34
N LEU A 13 -10.00 -2.81 -27.75
CA LEU A 13 -10.84 -3.13 -26.59
C LEU A 13 -11.94 -4.14 -26.94
N PHE A 14 -12.57 -3.98 -28.12
CA PHE A 14 -13.53 -4.96 -28.61
C PHE A 14 -12.86 -6.30 -28.95
N ALA A 15 -11.60 -6.30 -29.40
CA ALA A 15 -10.84 -7.52 -29.61
C ALA A 15 -10.52 -8.24 -28.29
N LEU A 16 -10.22 -7.50 -27.21
CA LEU A 16 -10.10 -8.09 -25.86
C LEU A 16 -11.40 -8.75 -25.40
N ASP A 17 -12.55 -8.12 -25.66
CA ASP A 17 -13.85 -8.68 -25.31
C ASP A 17 -14.24 -9.90 -26.18
N GLN A 18 -13.78 -10.00 -27.46
CA GLN A 18 -14.06 -11.13 -28.33
C GLN A 18 -13.36 -12.42 -27.90
N HIS A 19 -12.23 -12.33 -27.22
CA HIS A 19 -11.53 -13.49 -26.65
C HIS A 19 -11.91 -13.78 -25.20
N ALA A 20 -12.76 -12.94 -24.60
CA ALA A 20 -13.25 -13.13 -23.25
C ALA A 20 -14.32 -14.23 -23.19
N PRO A 21 -14.33 -15.07 -22.14
CA PRO A 21 -15.42 -16.05 -21.95
C PRO A 21 -16.79 -15.35 -21.92
N PRO A 22 -17.85 -15.99 -22.45
CA PRO A 22 -19.19 -15.37 -22.63
C PRO A 22 -19.89 -14.87 -21.36
N ALA A 23 -19.28 -14.98 -20.20
CA ALA A 23 -19.76 -14.43 -18.92
C ALA A 23 -18.75 -13.48 -18.25
N SER A 24 -17.72 -13.03 -18.98
CA SER A 24 -16.80 -12.00 -18.45
C SER A 24 -17.46 -10.62 -18.52
N ILE A 25 -17.10 -9.76 -17.56
CA ILE A 25 -17.54 -8.36 -17.56
C ILE A 25 -16.80 -7.67 -18.72
N SER A 26 -17.52 -6.97 -19.59
CA SER A 26 -16.87 -6.30 -20.73
C SER A 26 -15.87 -5.25 -20.28
N THR A 27 -14.80 -5.08 -21.04
CA THR A 27 -13.75 -4.06 -20.80
C THR A 27 -14.34 -2.65 -20.69
N VAL A 28 -15.34 -2.33 -21.51
CA VAL A 28 -16.03 -1.02 -21.47
C VAL A 28 -16.72 -0.81 -20.12
N ARG A 29 -17.38 -1.83 -19.58
CA ARG A 29 -18.03 -1.78 -18.27
C ARG A 29 -17.02 -1.61 -17.14
N LEU A 30 -15.87 -2.28 -17.21
CA LEU A 30 -14.79 -2.12 -16.25
C LEU A 30 -14.20 -0.70 -16.27
N LEU A 31 -14.03 -0.12 -17.46
CA LEU A 31 -13.56 1.28 -17.61
C LEU A 31 -14.56 2.28 -17.03
N GLN A 32 -15.85 2.13 -17.33
CA GLN A 32 -16.91 2.99 -16.76
C GLN A 32 -16.93 2.85 -15.23
N HIS A 33 -16.79 1.63 -14.72
CA HIS A 33 -16.73 1.38 -13.30
C HIS A 33 -15.51 2.03 -12.66
N PHE A 34 -14.33 1.95 -13.30
CA PHE A 34 -13.14 2.64 -12.82
C PHE A 34 -13.36 4.14 -12.65
N GLN A 35 -13.97 4.79 -13.61
CA GLN A 35 -14.27 6.22 -13.53
C GLN A 35 -15.14 6.55 -12.30
N SER A 36 -16.11 5.71 -11.99
CA SER A 36 -16.93 5.87 -10.80
C SER A 36 -16.14 5.71 -9.50
N ILE A 37 -15.35 4.64 -9.35
CA ILE A 37 -14.59 4.38 -8.13
C ILE A 37 -13.39 5.31 -7.96
N ALA A 38 -12.74 5.70 -9.06
CA ALA A 38 -11.56 6.55 -9.02
C ALA A 38 -11.86 7.95 -8.48
N SER A 39 -13.05 8.48 -8.79
CA SER A 39 -13.47 9.80 -8.34
C SER A 39 -14.05 9.83 -6.92
N THR A 40 -14.27 8.67 -6.28
CA THR A 40 -15.01 8.61 -5.00
C THR A 40 -14.34 7.78 -3.91
N THR A 41 -13.52 6.78 -4.27
CA THR A 41 -13.06 5.77 -3.31
C THR A 41 -11.58 5.43 -3.35
N LEU A 42 -10.80 6.03 -4.23
CA LEU A 42 -9.37 5.74 -4.35
C LEU A 42 -8.50 6.85 -3.75
N GLY A 43 -8.35 6.83 -2.44
CA GLY A 43 -7.51 7.77 -1.72
C GLY A 43 -8.22 9.06 -1.30
N ASP A 44 -7.44 10.10 -1.04
CA ASP A 44 -7.95 11.45 -0.76
C ASP A 44 -8.34 12.20 -2.05
N SER A 45 -8.91 13.39 -1.90
CA SER A 45 -9.39 14.21 -3.03
C SER A 45 -8.33 14.48 -4.09
N THR A 46 -7.06 14.64 -3.70
CA THR A 46 -5.93 14.87 -4.61
C THR A 46 -5.65 13.61 -5.45
N VAL A 47 -5.59 12.45 -4.80
CA VAL A 47 -5.40 11.16 -5.48
C VAL A 47 -6.59 10.84 -6.39
N GLN A 48 -7.82 11.04 -5.92
CA GLN A 48 -9.04 10.84 -6.71
C GLN A 48 -9.04 11.66 -8.00
N HIS A 49 -8.62 12.93 -7.93
CA HIS A 49 -8.50 13.78 -9.10
C HIS A 49 -7.49 13.23 -10.11
N VAL A 50 -6.30 12.82 -9.67
CA VAL A 50 -5.26 12.28 -10.57
C VAL A 50 -5.70 10.93 -11.15
N MET A 51 -6.32 10.06 -10.34
CA MET A 51 -6.80 8.75 -10.81
C MET A 51 -7.89 8.87 -11.87
N SER A 52 -8.89 9.72 -11.64
CA SER A 52 -10.03 9.86 -12.54
C SER A 52 -9.70 10.61 -13.84
N SER A 53 -8.76 11.55 -13.81
CA SER A 53 -8.39 12.35 -14.98
C SER A 53 -7.16 11.80 -15.71
N HIS A 54 -6.02 11.74 -15.01
CA HIS A 54 -4.74 11.45 -15.65
C HIS A 54 -4.49 9.94 -15.84
N VAL A 55 -4.77 9.12 -14.82
CA VAL A 55 -4.54 7.66 -14.92
C VAL A 55 -5.50 7.04 -15.93
N ALA A 56 -6.77 7.42 -15.90
CA ALA A 56 -7.76 6.98 -16.88
C ALA A 56 -7.38 7.41 -18.31
N HIS A 57 -6.89 8.65 -18.49
CA HIS A 57 -6.41 9.11 -19.80
C HIS A 57 -5.17 8.37 -20.29
N ASN A 58 -4.17 8.22 -19.42
CA ASN A 58 -2.92 7.54 -19.76
C ASN A 58 -3.12 6.05 -20.09
N SER A 59 -4.16 5.41 -19.56
CA SER A 59 -4.47 4.02 -19.85
C SER A 59 -4.70 3.73 -21.35
N TRP A 60 -5.16 4.71 -22.11
CA TRP A 60 -5.38 4.59 -23.57
C TRP A 60 -4.09 4.48 -24.38
N SER A 61 -2.98 4.99 -23.87
CA SER A 61 -1.67 4.95 -24.53
C SER A 61 -0.67 4.00 -23.88
N GLN A 62 -1.00 3.49 -22.68
CA GLN A 62 -0.10 2.66 -21.89
C GLN A 62 -0.81 1.34 -21.51
N PRO A 63 -0.55 0.23 -22.22
CA PRO A 63 -1.23 -1.05 -22.00
C PRO A 63 -1.07 -1.57 -20.56
N TYR A 64 0.08 -1.38 -19.92
CA TYR A 64 0.27 -1.78 -18.53
C TYR A 64 -0.66 -1.04 -17.56
N THR A 65 -0.89 0.27 -17.77
CA THR A 65 -1.86 1.04 -16.97
C THR A 65 -3.28 0.56 -17.21
N MET A 66 -3.64 0.27 -18.46
CA MET A 66 -4.96 -0.25 -18.81
C MET A 66 -5.24 -1.57 -18.09
N HIS A 67 -4.35 -2.54 -18.19
CA HIS A 67 -4.52 -3.83 -17.52
C HIS A 67 -4.62 -3.70 -16.00
N MET A 68 -3.78 -2.85 -15.36
CA MET A 68 -3.85 -2.61 -13.92
C MET A 68 -5.17 -1.96 -13.50
N LEU A 69 -5.65 -1.00 -14.26
CA LEU A 69 -6.94 -0.34 -14.06
C LEU A 69 -8.09 -1.37 -14.14
N LEU A 70 -8.08 -2.24 -15.15
CA LEU A 70 -9.09 -3.30 -15.31
C LEU A 70 -9.07 -4.31 -14.16
N ALA A 71 -7.88 -4.67 -13.68
CA ALA A 71 -7.73 -5.54 -12.51
C ALA A 71 -8.35 -4.92 -11.25
N VAL A 72 -8.06 -3.64 -10.96
CA VAL A 72 -8.64 -2.92 -9.80
C VAL A 72 -10.15 -2.80 -9.92
N SER A 73 -10.67 -2.49 -11.11
CA SER A 73 -12.11 -2.41 -11.37
C SER A 73 -12.80 -3.75 -11.16
N SER A 74 -12.19 -4.83 -11.64
CA SER A 74 -12.71 -6.19 -11.49
C SER A 74 -12.75 -6.60 -10.02
N ALA A 75 -11.68 -6.34 -9.25
CA ALA A 75 -11.62 -6.60 -7.82
C ALA A 75 -12.73 -5.87 -7.05
N HIS A 76 -12.99 -4.59 -7.37
CA HIS A 76 -14.06 -3.84 -6.72
C HIS A 76 -15.46 -4.37 -7.06
N LEU A 77 -15.73 -4.64 -8.35
CA LEU A 77 -17.01 -5.23 -8.78
C LEU A 77 -17.27 -6.59 -8.13
N LYS A 78 -16.25 -7.44 -8.07
CA LYS A 78 -16.31 -8.73 -7.39
C LYS A 78 -16.73 -8.54 -5.92
N ARG A 79 -16.11 -7.59 -5.23
CA ARG A 79 -16.46 -7.26 -3.83
C ARG A 79 -17.90 -6.81 -3.65
N LEU A 80 -18.41 -5.96 -4.54
CA LEU A 80 -19.82 -5.53 -4.51
C LEU A 80 -20.80 -6.67 -4.79
N SER A 81 -20.36 -7.66 -5.55
CA SER A 81 -21.22 -8.73 -6.05
C SER A 81 -21.19 -10.00 -5.20
N LEU A 82 -20.35 -10.07 -4.16
CA LEU A 82 -20.14 -11.27 -3.32
C LEU A 82 -21.44 -11.90 -2.77
N ALA A 83 -22.51 -11.13 -2.63
CA ALA A 83 -23.79 -11.61 -2.11
C ALA A 83 -24.71 -12.24 -3.18
N SER A 84 -24.42 -12.12 -4.48
CA SER A 84 -25.36 -12.43 -5.57
C SER A 84 -24.80 -13.27 -6.72
N ILE A 85 -23.52 -13.69 -6.66
CA ILE A 85 -22.86 -14.39 -7.78
C ILE A 85 -22.80 -15.90 -7.53
N THR A 86 -23.07 -16.69 -8.57
CA THR A 86 -22.85 -18.14 -8.54
C THR A 86 -21.35 -18.44 -8.39
N PRO A 87 -20.95 -19.57 -7.76
CA PRO A 87 -19.55 -19.94 -7.59
C PRO A 87 -18.76 -19.98 -8.90
N GLU A 88 -19.41 -20.35 -10.00
CA GLU A 88 -18.78 -20.42 -11.31
C GLU A 88 -18.55 -19.03 -11.93
N ALA A 89 -19.49 -18.11 -11.79
CA ALA A 89 -19.31 -16.71 -12.22
C ALA A 89 -18.23 -16.01 -11.39
N SER A 90 -18.15 -16.29 -10.09
CA SER A 90 -17.08 -15.80 -9.21
C SER A 90 -15.70 -16.29 -9.66
N ARG A 91 -15.58 -17.59 -9.99
CA ARG A 91 -14.32 -18.17 -10.48
C ARG A 91 -13.87 -17.53 -11.80
N ARG A 92 -14.78 -17.34 -12.75
CA ARG A 92 -14.47 -16.70 -14.05
C ARG A 92 -14.04 -15.24 -13.86
N SER A 93 -14.71 -14.51 -13.00
CA SER A 93 -14.32 -13.14 -12.66
C SER A 93 -12.91 -13.07 -12.03
N SER A 94 -12.59 -14.02 -11.15
CA SER A 94 -11.26 -14.12 -10.54
C SER A 94 -10.17 -14.47 -11.55
N LEU A 95 -10.47 -15.31 -12.55
CA LEU A 95 -9.51 -15.60 -13.63
C LEU A 95 -9.23 -14.38 -14.50
N ALA A 96 -10.27 -13.64 -14.91
CA ALA A 96 -10.10 -12.42 -15.70
C ALA A 96 -9.34 -11.33 -14.92
N GLU A 97 -9.61 -11.19 -13.62
CA GLU A 97 -8.88 -10.31 -12.71
C GLU A 97 -7.40 -10.68 -12.65
N ALA A 98 -7.09 -11.97 -12.44
CA ALA A 98 -5.73 -12.47 -12.38
C ALA A 98 -4.99 -12.32 -13.73
N GLU A 99 -5.68 -12.51 -14.86
CA GLU A 99 -5.12 -12.31 -16.19
C GLU A 99 -4.75 -10.85 -16.43
N HIS A 100 -5.64 -9.91 -16.12
CA HIS A 100 -5.32 -8.49 -16.21
C HIS A 100 -4.16 -8.10 -15.30
N TRP A 101 -4.15 -8.59 -14.07
CA TRP A 101 -3.04 -8.37 -13.16
C TRP A 101 -1.71 -8.90 -13.69
N HIS A 102 -1.69 -10.13 -14.18
CA HIS A 102 -0.49 -10.77 -14.72
C HIS A 102 0.06 -10.00 -15.94
N ASN A 103 -0.81 -9.72 -16.91
CA ASN A 103 -0.44 -8.99 -18.12
C ASN A 103 0.03 -7.56 -17.79
N GLY A 104 -0.67 -6.88 -16.89
CA GLY A 104 -0.29 -5.57 -16.41
C GLY A 104 1.10 -5.56 -15.79
N LEU A 105 1.41 -6.51 -14.89
CA LEU A 105 2.72 -6.64 -14.26
C LEU A 105 3.84 -6.96 -15.27
N ALA A 106 3.60 -7.86 -16.21
CA ALA A 106 4.59 -8.22 -17.22
C ALA A 106 4.96 -7.02 -18.08
N LEU A 107 3.96 -6.29 -18.60
CA LEU A 107 4.15 -5.09 -19.40
C LEU A 107 4.78 -3.95 -18.58
N TYR A 108 4.38 -3.78 -17.31
CA TYR A 108 4.92 -2.77 -16.41
C TYR A 108 6.41 -3.02 -16.12
N ARG A 109 6.79 -4.27 -15.85
CA ARG A 109 8.22 -4.65 -15.66
C ARG A 109 9.04 -4.37 -16.91
N ALA A 110 8.51 -4.67 -18.10
CA ALA A 110 9.16 -4.36 -19.36
C ALA A 110 9.32 -2.84 -19.55
N ALA A 111 8.31 -2.04 -19.19
CA ALA A 111 8.37 -0.58 -19.25
C ALA A 111 9.41 0.00 -18.27
N LEU A 112 9.53 -0.55 -17.06
CA LEU A 112 10.56 -0.15 -16.08
C LEU A 112 11.97 -0.50 -16.54
N ALA A 113 12.15 -1.63 -17.24
CA ALA A 113 13.45 -2.05 -17.77
C ALA A 113 13.86 -1.24 -19.02
N SER A 114 12.90 -0.70 -19.76
CA SER A 114 13.17 0.26 -20.83
C SER A 114 13.60 1.60 -20.23
N ARG A 115 14.55 2.30 -20.87
CA ARG A 115 14.88 3.66 -20.45
C ARG A 115 13.63 4.53 -20.58
N SER A 116 12.98 4.76 -19.45
CA SER A 116 11.77 5.56 -19.36
C SER A 116 12.04 6.96 -19.88
N THR A 117 11.31 7.37 -20.90
CA THR A 117 11.30 8.76 -21.34
C THR A 117 10.40 9.58 -20.40
N ALA A 118 10.66 10.86 -20.26
CA ALA A 118 9.88 11.78 -19.42
C ALA A 118 8.36 11.69 -19.64
N HIS A 119 7.90 11.25 -20.81
CA HIS A 119 6.49 11.10 -21.16
C HIS A 119 5.76 9.94 -20.48
N ASN A 120 6.48 8.97 -19.88
CA ASN A 120 5.87 7.79 -19.28
C ASN A 120 5.83 7.83 -17.74
N VAL A 121 6.42 8.83 -17.10
CA VAL A 121 6.57 8.90 -15.64
C VAL A 121 5.23 8.90 -14.95
N ASP A 122 4.31 9.75 -15.38
CA ASP A 122 2.97 9.84 -14.77
C ASP A 122 2.21 8.50 -14.88
N ALA A 123 2.35 7.80 -16.01
CA ALA A 123 1.76 6.48 -16.18
C ALA A 123 2.42 5.42 -15.30
N LEU A 124 3.75 5.45 -15.15
CA LEU A 124 4.48 4.52 -14.28
C LEU A 124 4.10 4.71 -12.82
N ILE A 125 4.04 5.95 -12.34
CA ILE A 125 3.60 6.26 -10.96
C ILE A 125 2.14 5.82 -10.76
N GLY A 126 1.25 6.16 -11.69
CA GLY A 126 -0.16 5.75 -11.64
C GLY A 126 -0.32 4.24 -11.58
N THR A 127 0.44 3.51 -12.39
CA THR A 127 0.45 2.04 -12.38
C THR A 127 0.98 1.49 -11.07
N THR A 128 1.98 2.12 -10.47
CA THR A 128 2.46 1.70 -9.14
C THR A 128 1.37 1.91 -8.08
N PHE A 129 0.65 3.03 -8.10
CA PHE A 129 -0.47 3.25 -7.19
C PHE A 129 -1.57 2.21 -7.38
N LEU A 130 -1.96 1.90 -8.62
CA LEU A 130 -2.91 0.82 -8.92
C LEU A 130 -2.41 -0.53 -8.40
N SER A 131 -1.11 -0.79 -8.51
CA SER A 131 -0.49 -2.02 -7.98
C SER A 131 -0.58 -2.12 -6.45
N VAL A 132 -0.37 -1.01 -5.74
CA VAL A 132 -0.56 -0.93 -4.28
C VAL A 132 -2.02 -1.22 -3.92
N ILE A 133 -2.97 -0.55 -4.58
CA ILE A 133 -4.40 -0.74 -4.35
C ILE A 133 -4.77 -2.21 -4.58
N PHE A 134 -4.35 -2.79 -5.71
CA PHE A 134 -4.65 -4.18 -6.02
C PHE A 134 -4.03 -5.15 -5.02
N ALA A 135 -2.77 -4.93 -4.63
CA ALA A 135 -2.09 -5.77 -3.64
C ALA A 135 -2.78 -5.80 -2.27
N PHE A 136 -3.41 -4.68 -1.87
CA PHE A 136 -4.25 -4.64 -0.68
C PHE A 136 -5.65 -5.22 -0.91
N ALA A 137 -6.20 -5.08 -2.11
CA ALA A 137 -7.55 -5.53 -2.46
C ALA A 137 -7.63 -7.06 -2.63
N LEU A 138 -6.51 -7.74 -2.88
CA LEU A 138 -6.46 -9.18 -2.95
C LEU A 138 -7.12 -9.77 -1.69
N GLU A 139 -8.16 -10.59 -1.91
CA GLU A 139 -8.98 -11.18 -0.85
C GLU A 139 -8.26 -12.30 -0.08
N ASP A 140 -7.00 -12.54 -0.33
CA ASP A 140 -6.20 -13.53 0.38
C ASP A 140 -6.08 -13.13 1.85
N GLN A 141 -7.13 -13.48 2.60
CA GLN A 141 -7.09 -13.42 4.06
C GLN A 141 -6.03 -14.42 4.50
N ILE A 142 -4.97 -13.91 5.10
CA ILE A 142 -4.05 -14.84 5.75
C ILE A 142 -4.74 -15.42 6.99
N PRO A 143 -4.61 -16.74 7.21
CA PRO A 143 -5.09 -17.37 8.44
C PRO A 143 -4.51 -16.67 9.67
N ALA A 144 -5.27 -16.68 10.77
CA ALA A 144 -4.81 -16.07 12.02
C ALA A 144 -3.52 -16.70 12.58
N ASP A 145 -3.24 -17.94 12.22
CA ASP A 145 -2.04 -18.69 12.58
C ASP A 145 -0.95 -18.69 11.50
N ALA A 146 -1.09 -17.86 10.45
CA ALA A 146 -0.17 -17.85 9.30
C ALA A 146 1.30 -17.67 9.70
N PHE A 147 1.59 -16.77 10.66
CA PHE A 147 2.96 -16.57 11.15
C PHE A 147 3.49 -17.73 11.98
N LEU A 148 2.61 -18.59 12.51
CA LEU A 148 2.99 -19.80 13.25
C LEU A 148 3.24 -20.96 12.29
N THR A 149 2.46 -21.06 11.21
CA THR A 149 2.53 -22.17 10.24
C THR A 149 3.60 -21.94 9.19
N ASN A 150 3.66 -20.74 8.60
CA ASN A 150 4.66 -20.37 7.61
C ASN A 150 5.05 -18.88 7.75
N TYR A 151 6.00 -18.61 8.64
CA TYR A 151 6.42 -17.24 8.95
C TYR A 151 6.90 -16.46 7.73
N ASP A 152 7.71 -17.09 6.87
CA ASP A 152 8.32 -16.39 5.71
C ASP A 152 7.27 -15.99 4.67
N GLU A 153 6.28 -16.82 4.43
CA GLU A 153 5.15 -16.51 3.56
C GLU A 153 4.27 -15.41 4.15
N ALA A 154 3.96 -15.50 5.45
CA ALA A 154 3.19 -14.48 6.15
C ALA A 154 3.90 -13.12 6.13
N VAL A 155 5.23 -13.07 6.31
CA VAL A 155 6.04 -11.86 6.17
C VAL A 155 6.01 -11.35 4.74
N ALA A 156 6.18 -12.21 3.74
CA ALA A 156 6.12 -11.82 2.34
C ALA A 156 4.76 -11.20 2.00
N HIS A 157 3.66 -11.81 2.50
CA HIS A 157 2.32 -11.27 2.36
C HIS A 157 2.18 -9.90 3.04
N ALA A 158 2.60 -9.76 4.30
CA ALA A 158 2.52 -8.48 5.03
C ALA A 158 3.35 -7.35 4.38
N LEU A 159 4.49 -7.69 3.77
CA LEU A 159 5.39 -6.74 3.11
C LEU A 159 5.02 -6.44 1.65
N SER A 160 4.17 -7.22 1.00
CA SER A 160 3.90 -7.06 -0.44
C SER A 160 3.36 -5.68 -0.82
N PRO A 161 2.43 -5.05 -0.06
CA PRO A 161 2.00 -3.69 -0.37
C PRO A 161 3.09 -2.63 -0.14
N LEU A 162 3.97 -2.84 0.85
CA LEU A 162 5.11 -1.96 1.09
C LEU A 162 6.12 -2.05 -0.06
N ALA A 163 6.35 -3.26 -0.58
CA ALA A 163 7.23 -3.49 -1.72
C ALA A 163 6.68 -2.78 -2.98
N ALA A 164 5.38 -2.86 -3.23
CA ALA A 164 4.74 -2.14 -4.33
C ALA A 164 4.88 -0.62 -4.13
N GLY A 165 4.65 -0.09 -2.93
CA GLY A 165 4.80 1.33 -2.61
C GLY A 165 6.25 1.84 -2.71
N SER A 166 7.25 1.00 -2.45
CA SER A 166 8.66 1.38 -2.58
C SER A 166 9.04 1.72 -4.03
N GLY A 167 8.32 1.19 -5.02
CA GLY A 167 8.49 1.53 -6.42
C GLY A 167 8.21 3.01 -6.72
N ILE A 168 7.27 3.64 -6.01
CA ILE A 168 6.97 5.07 -6.15
C ILE A 168 8.19 5.91 -5.75
N LEU A 169 8.83 5.57 -4.63
CA LEU A 169 10.03 6.27 -4.17
C LEU A 169 11.22 6.05 -5.09
N ALA A 170 11.38 4.85 -5.63
CA ALA A 170 12.44 4.56 -6.59
C ALA A 170 12.26 5.36 -7.89
N LEU A 171 11.02 5.51 -8.36
CA LEU A 171 10.70 6.34 -9.52
C LEU A 171 10.95 7.83 -9.21
N ASP A 172 10.55 8.31 -8.03
CA ASP A 172 10.78 9.69 -7.58
C ASP A 172 12.28 10.05 -7.54
N GLN A 173 13.12 9.12 -7.09
CA GLN A 173 14.58 9.29 -7.03
C GLN A 173 15.26 9.15 -8.39
N ALA A 174 14.82 8.23 -9.23
CA ALA A 174 15.44 7.94 -10.53
C ALA A 174 15.11 8.98 -11.61
N MET A 175 14.01 9.69 -11.43
CA MET A 175 13.48 10.62 -12.41
C MET A 175 13.44 12.00 -11.79
N SER A 176 14.22 12.93 -12.35
CA SER A 176 14.14 14.31 -11.87
C SER A 176 12.67 14.74 -11.88
N MET A 177 12.16 15.19 -10.74
CA MET A 177 10.76 15.53 -10.42
C MET A 177 10.05 16.46 -11.43
N GLN A 178 10.77 17.01 -12.39
CA GLN A 178 10.25 17.93 -13.39
C GLN A 178 9.32 17.28 -14.43
N SER A 179 9.32 15.94 -14.50
CA SER A 179 8.58 15.19 -15.53
C SER A 179 7.25 14.59 -15.05
N ALA A 180 7.04 14.46 -13.75
CA ALA A 180 5.81 13.88 -13.15
C ALA A 180 4.78 14.97 -12.83
N VAL A 181 4.28 15.66 -13.84
CA VAL A 181 3.44 16.86 -13.66
C VAL A 181 2.13 16.53 -12.94
N ALA A 182 1.47 15.44 -13.31
CA ALA A 182 0.16 15.07 -12.74
C ALA A 182 0.25 14.59 -11.29
N TRP A 183 1.32 13.86 -10.93
CA TRP A 183 1.50 13.31 -9.58
C TRP A 183 2.17 14.25 -8.59
N MET A 184 2.71 15.40 -9.05
CA MET A 184 3.39 16.35 -8.18
C MET A 184 2.58 16.79 -6.94
N PRO A 185 1.27 17.09 -7.04
CA PRO A 185 0.48 17.45 -5.86
C PRO A 185 0.41 16.30 -4.84
N VAL A 186 0.25 15.04 -5.29
CA VAL A 186 0.19 13.85 -4.45
C VAL A 186 1.55 13.60 -3.78
N LEU A 187 2.63 13.64 -4.56
CA LEU A 187 4.00 13.41 -4.07
C LEU A 187 4.42 14.49 -3.06
N ARG A 188 4.07 15.75 -3.30
CA ARG A 188 4.31 16.85 -2.35
C ARG A 188 3.55 16.65 -1.05
N LYS A 189 2.28 16.24 -1.12
CA LYS A 189 1.46 15.96 0.06
C LYS A 189 2.02 14.80 0.90
N GLY A 190 2.52 13.73 0.24
CA GLY A 190 3.19 12.60 0.89
C GLY A 190 4.59 12.90 1.40
N ASN A 191 5.27 13.87 0.79
CA ASN A 191 6.63 14.30 1.14
C ASN A 191 6.66 15.58 1.98
N ASP A 192 5.54 15.94 2.61
CA ASP A 192 5.37 17.19 3.34
C ASP A 192 6.66 17.63 4.04
N ARG A 193 7.23 18.75 3.55
CA ARG A 193 8.50 19.30 4.05
C ARG A 193 8.38 19.84 5.48
N VAL A 194 7.18 19.93 6.01
CA VAL A 194 6.89 20.45 7.34
C VAL A 194 6.77 19.31 8.36
N GLY A 195 7.75 18.42 8.40
CA GLY A 195 8.00 17.66 9.62
C GLY A 195 7.57 16.19 9.67
N THR A 196 6.73 15.65 8.76
CA THR A 196 6.27 14.26 8.91
C THR A 196 7.38 13.24 8.68
N TYR A 197 8.28 13.47 7.70
CA TYR A 197 9.31 12.49 7.33
C TYR A 197 10.73 13.06 7.27
N THR A 198 10.94 14.27 7.69
CA THR A 198 12.23 14.96 7.58
C THR A 198 13.05 14.89 8.87
N ASP A 199 12.40 14.63 10.02
CA ASP A 199 13.09 14.54 11.30
C ASP A 199 13.83 13.21 11.43
N GLN A 200 15.15 13.26 11.25
CA GLN A 200 16.08 12.15 11.49
C GLN A 200 17.03 12.48 12.66
N SER A 201 16.67 13.44 13.49
CA SER A 201 17.47 13.83 14.66
C SER A 201 17.71 12.65 15.60
N PRO A 202 18.91 12.49 16.15
CA PRO A 202 19.20 11.44 17.12
C PRO A 202 18.40 11.63 18.42
N GLY A 203 18.30 10.55 19.19
CA GLY A 203 17.69 10.56 20.50
C GLY A 203 16.19 10.29 20.52
N THR A 204 15.57 10.57 21.66
CA THR A 204 14.20 10.14 21.99
C THR A 204 13.14 11.23 21.82
N THR A 205 13.55 12.49 21.61
CA THR A 205 12.62 13.61 21.55
C THR A 205 11.55 13.41 20.48
N GLY A 206 10.27 13.53 20.86
CA GLY A 206 9.15 13.38 19.95
C GLY A 206 8.74 11.94 19.66
N LEU A 207 9.43 10.94 20.17
CA LEU A 207 9.06 9.52 20.05
C LEU A 207 8.12 9.09 21.19
N PRO A 208 7.21 8.12 20.95
CA PRO A 208 6.37 7.57 22.01
C PRO A 208 7.22 6.87 23.07
N PRO A 209 7.11 7.26 24.38
CA PRO A 209 7.92 6.68 25.45
C PRO A 209 7.81 5.15 25.55
N ALA A 210 6.64 4.59 25.31
CA ALA A 210 6.45 3.15 25.33
C ALA A 210 7.31 2.44 24.26
N PHE A 211 7.39 2.97 23.04
CA PHE A 211 8.24 2.41 22.00
C PHE A 211 9.73 2.70 22.24
N VAL A 212 10.06 3.83 22.85
CA VAL A 212 11.44 4.15 23.25
C VAL A 212 11.98 3.06 24.16
N ARG A 213 11.24 2.68 25.22
CA ARG A 213 11.61 1.61 26.12
C ARG A 213 11.67 0.26 25.43
N LEU A 214 10.61 -0.11 24.67
CA LEU A 214 10.53 -1.39 23.99
C LEU A 214 11.71 -1.60 23.03
N CYS A 215 12.07 -0.57 22.26
CA CYS A 215 13.08 -0.65 21.20
C CYS A 215 14.50 -0.30 21.68
N GLY A 216 14.68 0.00 22.96
CA GLY A 216 15.98 0.37 23.54
C GLY A 216 16.57 1.61 22.87
N VAL A 217 15.72 2.63 22.60
CA VAL A 217 16.16 3.90 22.06
C VAL A 217 16.58 4.80 23.21
N ASP A 218 17.75 5.43 23.09
CA ASP A 218 18.33 6.34 24.09
C ASP A 218 18.69 7.71 23.45
N ARG A 219 19.34 8.59 24.24
CA ARG A 219 19.74 9.93 23.79
C ARG A 219 20.75 9.92 22.63
N GLN A 220 21.51 8.82 22.45
CA GLN A 220 22.53 8.68 21.41
C GLN A 220 22.06 7.85 20.21
N SER A 221 20.87 7.27 20.30
CA SER A 221 20.32 6.42 19.26
C SER A 221 20.05 7.20 17.98
N CYS A 222 20.45 6.60 16.86
CA CYS A 222 20.25 7.14 15.52
C CYS A 222 20.09 6.00 14.50
N ALA A 223 19.91 6.33 13.23
CA ALA A 223 19.75 5.35 12.15
C ALA A 223 20.88 4.34 12.01
N VAL A 224 22.09 4.70 12.48
CA VAL A 224 23.30 3.87 12.34
C VAL A 224 23.41 2.83 13.44
N ASN A 225 23.07 3.20 14.69
CA ASN A 225 23.32 2.37 15.88
C ASN A 225 22.06 1.67 16.42
N ASN A 226 20.86 2.10 16.00
CA ASN A 226 19.60 1.47 16.40
C ASN A 226 18.66 1.26 15.21
N GLY A 227 18.43 0.00 14.84
CA GLY A 227 17.64 -0.37 13.66
C GLY A 227 16.16 0.05 13.72
N TYR A 228 15.62 0.34 14.91
CA TYR A 228 14.23 0.80 15.07
C TYR A 228 14.11 2.32 15.00
N HIS A 229 15.20 3.04 15.24
CA HIS A 229 15.16 4.50 15.37
C HIS A 229 14.53 5.18 14.15
N SER A 230 14.97 4.86 12.93
CA SER A 230 14.38 5.42 11.71
C SER A 230 12.91 5.04 11.51
N ILE A 231 12.53 3.81 11.87
CA ILE A 231 11.13 3.38 11.80
C ILE A 231 10.28 4.21 12.76
N LEU A 232 10.74 4.41 13.99
CA LEU A 232 10.03 5.19 15.00
C LEU A 232 9.93 6.67 14.61
N ARG A 233 10.98 7.25 14.04
CA ARG A 233 10.95 8.61 13.50
C ARG A 233 9.91 8.82 12.41
N LEU A 234 9.69 7.78 11.59
CA LEU A 234 8.68 7.81 10.55
C LEU A 234 7.26 7.49 11.09
N LEU A 235 7.14 6.65 12.11
CA LEU A 235 5.86 6.23 12.68
C LEU A 235 5.26 7.26 13.66
N ALA A 236 6.09 7.86 14.51
CA ALA A 236 5.64 8.76 15.57
C ALA A 236 4.79 9.94 15.09
N PRO A 237 5.12 10.64 13.99
CA PRO A 237 4.26 11.68 13.45
C PRO A 237 2.90 11.17 13.00
N LEU A 238 2.83 9.93 12.46
CA LEU A 238 1.57 9.34 12.01
C LEU A 238 0.62 9.04 13.17
N LEU A 239 1.18 8.64 14.32
CA LEU A 239 0.41 8.40 15.55
C LEU A 239 -0.18 9.70 16.16
N ARG A 240 0.18 10.87 15.65
CA ARG A 240 -0.34 12.17 16.08
C ARG A 240 -1.34 12.76 15.10
N LEU A 241 -1.54 12.11 13.95
CA LEU A 241 -2.52 12.58 12.96
C LEU A 241 -3.94 12.27 13.44
N GLU A 242 -4.84 13.21 13.21
CA GLU A 242 -6.26 12.96 13.34
C GLU A 242 -6.74 11.89 12.36
N ARG A 243 -7.79 11.16 12.73
CA ARG A 243 -8.39 10.14 11.86
C ARG A 243 -9.09 10.82 10.67
N SER A 244 -8.45 10.81 9.52
CA SER A 244 -9.00 11.43 8.31
C SER A 244 -8.43 10.80 7.05
N VAL A 245 -9.26 10.65 6.02
CA VAL A 245 -8.83 10.24 4.67
C VAL A 245 -7.85 11.24 4.05
N GLU A 246 -7.85 12.50 4.49
CA GLU A 246 -6.92 13.53 4.01
C GLU A 246 -5.44 13.21 4.35
N HIS A 247 -5.21 12.30 5.29
CA HIS A 247 -3.87 11.80 5.61
C HIS A 247 -3.48 10.54 4.83
N PHE A 248 -4.30 10.13 3.85
CA PHE A 248 -4.09 8.95 3.02
C PHE A 248 -2.67 8.87 2.48
N THR A 249 -2.23 9.92 1.78
CA THR A 249 -0.93 9.93 1.11
C THR A 249 0.23 9.79 2.11
N LYS A 250 0.12 10.40 3.31
CA LYS A 250 1.12 10.27 4.38
C LYS A 250 1.18 8.84 4.90
N LEU A 251 0.04 8.24 5.21
CA LEU A 251 -0.03 6.86 5.73
C LEU A 251 0.51 5.83 4.72
N ILE A 252 0.19 5.99 3.43
CA ILE A 252 0.69 5.09 2.39
C ILE A 252 2.19 5.30 2.13
N ALA A 253 2.68 6.54 2.16
CA ALA A 253 4.09 6.85 1.95
C ALA A 253 5.00 6.20 3.02
N PHE A 254 4.53 6.00 4.25
CA PHE A 254 5.27 5.27 5.28
C PHE A 254 5.67 3.87 4.81
N GLY A 255 4.75 3.12 4.23
CA GLY A 255 5.02 1.77 3.75
C GLY A 255 6.19 1.72 2.77
N GLY A 256 6.17 2.58 1.75
CA GLY A 256 7.25 2.68 0.78
C GLY A 256 8.60 3.04 1.40
N ARG A 257 8.61 3.97 2.37
CA ARG A 257 9.83 4.45 3.05
C ARG A 257 10.42 3.42 4.00
N THR A 258 9.60 2.55 4.59
CA THR A 258 10.03 1.61 5.64
C THR A 258 10.27 0.20 5.15
N PHE A 259 9.91 -0.13 3.91
CA PHE A 259 10.10 -1.49 3.36
C PHE A 259 11.52 -2.01 3.56
N GLY A 260 12.53 -1.21 3.20
CA GLY A 260 13.94 -1.57 3.36
C GLY A 260 14.38 -1.70 4.81
N LEU A 261 13.75 -0.95 5.73
CA LEU A 261 14.05 -0.97 7.16
C LEU A 261 13.44 -2.19 7.85
N PHE A 262 12.20 -2.56 7.51
CA PHE A 262 11.53 -3.71 8.10
C PHE A 262 12.10 -5.05 7.64
N ARG A 263 12.44 -5.17 6.37
CA ARG A 263 12.85 -6.44 5.76
C ARG A 263 13.95 -7.19 6.52
N PRO A 264 15.09 -6.57 6.92
CA PRO A 264 16.14 -7.27 7.65
C PRO A 264 15.73 -7.68 9.08
N LEU A 265 14.88 -6.91 9.74
CA LEU A 265 14.39 -7.19 11.09
C LEU A 265 13.39 -8.36 11.07
N LEU A 266 12.43 -8.33 10.16
CA LEU A 266 11.40 -9.36 10.04
C LEU A 266 12.00 -10.71 9.61
N ARG A 267 13.06 -10.73 8.78
CA ARG A 267 13.81 -11.96 8.49
C ARG A 267 14.46 -12.59 9.73
N LYS A 268 14.75 -11.79 10.74
CA LYS A 268 15.27 -12.27 12.05
C LYS A 268 14.15 -12.65 13.03
N ARG A 269 12.89 -12.64 12.56
CA ARG A 269 11.70 -12.88 13.41
C ARG A 269 11.58 -11.90 14.57
N ASP A 270 11.98 -10.66 14.36
CA ASP A 270 12.00 -9.63 15.38
C ASP A 270 10.58 -9.21 15.76
N ALA A 271 10.18 -9.52 17.00
CA ALA A 271 8.83 -9.26 17.50
C ALA A 271 8.51 -7.76 17.62
N ARG A 272 9.51 -6.95 17.95
CA ARG A 272 9.35 -5.49 18.10
C ARG A 272 9.10 -4.84 16.73
N ALA A 273 9.86 -5.25 15.72
CA ALA A 273 9.65 -4.78 14.35
C ALA A 273 8.28 -5.21 13.83
N LEU A 274 7.85 -6.44 14.11
CA LEU A 274 6.54 -6.93 13.71
C LEU A 274 5.41 -6.16 14.40
N LEU A 275 5.57 -5.81 15.69
CA LEU A 275 4.65 -4.94 16.39
C LEU A 275 4.55 -3.55 15.76
N LEU A 276 5.67 -2.91 15.44
CA LEU A 276 5.67 -1.59 14.78
C LEU A 276 4.98 -1.64 13.40
N LEU A 277 5.18 -2.72 12.65
CA LEU A 277 4.47 -2.97 11.40
C LEU A 277 2.95 -3.11 11.63
N ALA A 278 2.54 -3.84 12.68
CA ALA A 278 1.13 -3.99 13.04
C ALA A 278 0.46 -2.66 13.41
N TYR A 279 1.17 -1.76 14.07
CA TYR A 279 0.68 -0.40 14.34
C TYR A 279 0.40 0.38 13.05
N TRP A 280 1.33 0.36 12.12
CA TRP A 280 1.07 1.02 10.83
C TRP A 280 -0.09 0.40 10.06
N ILE A 281 -0.17 -0.94 10.01
CA ILE A 281 -1.28 -1.63 9.35
C ILE A 281 -2.62 -1.23 10.02
N ALA A 282 -2.66 -1.19 11.35
CA ALA A 282 -3.86 -0.78 12.08
C ALA A 282 -4.25 0.69 11.81
N LEU A 283 -3.27 1.60 11.66
CA LEU A 283 -3.53 2.99 11.27
C LEU A 283 -4.20 3.11 9.90
N LEU A 284 -3.90 2.22 8.95
CA LEU A 284 -4.50 2.25 7.62
C LEU A 284 -6.02 2.05 7.64
N ARG A 285 -6.57 1.38 8.67
CA ARG A 285 -8.01 1.23 8.83
C ARG A 285 -8.75 2.57 8.95
N GLN A 286 -8.07 3.60 9.46
CA GLN A 286 -8.65 4.93 9.63
C GLN A 286 -9.01 5.61 8.31
N LEU A 287 -8.49 5.10 7.19
CA LEU A 287 -8.71 5.64 5.85
C LEU A 287 -10.06 5.25 5.24
N ASP A 288 -10.73 4.24 5.81
CA ASP A 288 -12.02 3.70 5.32
C ASP A 288 -12.04 3.41 3.80
N GLN A 289 -10.98 2.85 3.29
CA GLN A 289 -10.87 2.46 1.89
C GLN A 289 -11.29 1.00 1.72
N TRP A 290 -12.17 0.72 0.75
CA TRP A 290 -12.72 -0.62 0.51
C TRP A 290 -11.63 -1.69 0.31
N TRP A 291 -10.52 -1.34 -0.29
CA TRP A 291 -9.41 -2.24 -0.62
C TRP A 291 -8.46 -2.48 0.57
N LEU A 292 -8.55 -1.71 1.65
CA LEU A 292 -7.74 -1.87 2.87
C LEU A 292 -8.37 -2.83 3.90
N ASN A 293 -9.69 -2.75 4.05
CA ASN A 293 -10.39 -3.26 5.23
C ASN A 293 -10.17 -4.75 5.53
N VAL A 294 -10.20 -5.61 4.51
CA VAL A 294 -10.07 -7.06 4.70
C VAL A 294 -8.64 -7.41 5.10
N ARG A 295 -7.68 -6.91 4.34
CA ARG A 295 -6.27 -7.22 4.56
C ARG A 295 -5.74 -6.65 5.87
N VAL A 296 -6.15 -5.43 6.24
CA VAL A 296 -5.77 -4.83 7.53
C VAL A 296 -6.21 -5.73 8.69
N ARG A 297 -7.47 -6.19 8.68
CA ARG A 297 -7.97 -7.05 9.76
C ARG A 297 -7.25 -8.39 9.83
N SER A 298 -7.12 -9.09 8.71
CA SER A 298 -6.47 -10.41 8.70
C SER A 298 -4.99 -10.32 9.06
N SER A 299 -4.27 -9.30 8.56
CA SER A 299 -2.85 -9.11 8.89
C SER A 299 -2.66 -8.74 10.37
N CYS A 300 -3.47 -7.84 10.92
CA CYS A 300 -3.42 -7.52 12.36
C CYS A 300 -3.71 -8.76 13.21
N ALA A 301 -4.76 -9.53 12.90
CA ALA A 301 -5.12 -10.74 13.63
C ALA A 301 -3.97 -11.77 13.61
N ALA A 302 -3.38 -12.02 12.45
CA ALA A 302 -2.28 -12.97 12.31
C ALA A 302 -1.02 -12.54 13.08
N ILE A 303 -0.65 -11.25 12.96
CA ILE A 303 0.51 -10.70 13.69
C ILE A 303 0.29 -10.76 15.20
N VAL A 304 -0.88 -10.35 15.69
CA VAL A 304 -1.21 -10.36 17.13
C VAL A 304 -1.20 -11.80 17.69
N THR A 305 -1.77 -12.76 16.94
CA THR A 305 -1.75 -14.17 17.32
C THR A 305 -0.31 -14.66 17.48
N TYR A 306 0.56 -14.37 16.53
CA TYR A 306 1.98 -14.73 16.62
C TYR A 306 2.68 -14.05 17.80
N LEU A 307 2.53 -12.73 17.96
CA LEU A 307 3.22 -11.97 19.00
C LEU A 307 2.85 -12.43 20.41
N ARG A 308 1.61 -12.86 20.63
CA ARG A 308 1.17 -13.47 21.91
C ARG A 308 1.91 -14.78 22.21
N THR A 309 2.26 -15.57 21.19
CA THR A 309 3.03 -16.82 21.41
C THR A 309 4.50 -16.56 21.71
N VAL A 310 5.04 -15.40 21.31
CA VAL A 310 6.42 -15.00 21.64
C VAL A 310 6.59 -14.76 23.14
N GLY A 311 5.53 -14.27 23.81
CA GLY A 311 5.51 -14.10 25.28
C GLY A 311 6.45 -13.00 25.79
N ASP A 312 6.81 -11.99 24.95
CA ASP A 312 7.56 -10.80 25.39
C ASP A 312 6.61 -9.84 26.12
N PRO A 313 6.79 -9.61 27.45
CA PRO A 313 5.88 -8.76 28.23
C PRO A 313 5.82 -7.31 27.70
N GLY A 314 6.93 -6.79 27.17
CA GLY A 314 6.97 -5.44 26.62
C GLY A 314 6.17 -5.32 25.32
N VAL A 315 6.18 -6.37 24.49
CA VAL A 315 5.36 -6.47 23.27
C VAL A 315 3.90 -6.65 23.64
N GLU A 316 3.59 -7.58 24.57
CA GLU A 316 2.22 -7.87 25.01
C GLU A 316 1.48 -6.62 25.53
N ALA A 317 2.18 -5.81 26.33
CA ALA A 317 1.64 -4.57 26.89
C ALA A 317 1.20 -3.55 25.81
N LEU A 318 1.69 -3.68 24.59
CA LEU A 318 1.43 -2.76 23.49
C LEU A 318 0.54 -3.36 22.38
N LEU A 319 -0.05 -4.54 22.58
CA LEU A 319 -0.88 -5.20 21.56
C LEU A 319 -2.31 -4.64 21.44
N ALA A 320 -2.78 -3.84 22.39
CA ALA A 320 -4.19 -3.42 22.46
C ALA A 320 -4.71 -2.78 21.16
N PHE A 321 -3.98 -1.82 20.60
CA PHE A 321 -4.38 -1.13 19.39
C PHE A 321 -4.35 -2.04 18.13
N PRO A 322 -3.28 -2.78 17.83
CA PRO A 322 -3.31 -3.74 16.72
C PRO A 322 -4.35 -4.86 16.93
N ALA A 323 -4.57 -5.32 18.15
CA ALA A 323 -5.54 -6.37 18.46
C ALA A 323 -6.99 -5.93 18.21
N SER A 324 -7.31 -4.64 18.39
CA SER A 324 -8.60 -4.07 18.00
C SER A 324 -8.72 -3.87 16.47
N GLY A 325 -7.68 -4.19 15.70
CA GLY A 325 -7.62 -3.90 14.27
C GLY A 325 -7.66 -2.40 13.97
N GLY A 326 -7.19 -1.56 14.89
CA GLY A 326 -7.16 -0.11 14.73
C GLY A 326 -8.44 0.63 15.18
N GLU A 327 -9.39 -0.07 15.84
CA GLU A 327 -10.60 0.58 16.38
C GLU A 327 -10.34 1.27 17.73
N GLY A 328 -9.38 0.76 18.51
CA GLY A 328 -9.01 1.32 19.81
C GLY A 328 -8.18 2.61 19.73
N GLY A 329 -7.97 3.23 20.88
CA GLY A 329 -7.02 4.31 21.06
C GLY A 329 -5.58 3.79 21.26
N TYR A 330 -4.63 4.67 21.10
CA TYR A 330 -3.20 4.40 21.33
C TYR A 330 -2.51 5.53 22.13
N GLU A 331 -3.30 6.32 22.84
CA GLU A 331 -2.85 7.43 23.69
C GLU A 331 -1.91 6.95 24.80
N TYR A 332 -2.10 5.73 25.28
CA TYR A 332 -1.23 5.07 26.28
C TYR A 332 0.24 4.96 25.86
N LEU A 333 0.55 5.11 24.58
CA LEU A 333 1.94 5.15 24.10
C LEU A 333 2.71 6.37 24.64
N TRP A 334 1.98 7.42 25.00
CA TRP A 334 2.51 8.72 25.46
C TRP A 334 2.42 8.92 26.97
N ASP A 335 1.67 8.06 27.70
CA ASP A 335 1.33 8.26 29.12
C ASP A 335 2.45 7.89 30.10
N SER A 336 3.53 7.28 29.64
CA SER A 336 4.61 6.87 30.52
C SER A 336 5.77 7.86 30.49
N PRO A 337 6.14 8.48 31.61
CA PRO A 337 7.34 9.29 31.68
C PRO A 337 8.56 8.46 31.26
N VAL A 338 9.39 9.03 30.40
CA VAL A 338 10.75 8.52 30.19
C VAL A 338 11.49 8.83 31.48
N GLU A 339 11.84 7.80 32.27
CA GLU A 339 12.76 7.98 33.37
C GLU A 339 14.05 8.56 32.80
N GLU A 340 14.41 9.77 33.25
CA GLU A 340 15.59 10.53 32.80
C GLU A 340 16.90 9.88 33.23
#